data_d74893b60691391c430619bf86191c34
#
_entry.id   d74893b60691391c430619bf86191c34
#
_cell.length_a   1.000
_cell.length_b   1.000
_cell.length_c   1.000
_cell.angle_alpha   90.00
_cell.angle_beta   90.00
_cell.angle_gamma   90.00
#
_symmetry.space_group_name_H-M   'P 1'
#
loop_
_entity.id
_entity.type
_entity.pdbx_description
1 polymer ?
#
loop_
_entity_poly.entity_id
_entity_poly.type
_entity_poly.pdbx_seq_one_letter_code
_entity_poly.pdbx_strand_id
1 'polypeptide(L)' 'MSLEEYTKEKLWPILIETVHALVMYTNHKAYVREIILQEKPDITPAELSVRLKTTLGEALVILHELVEEKNLKSPNAT' A
#
# COMPACT_ATOMS: atom_id res chain seq x y z
N MET A 1 23.27 14.32 -7.13
CA MET A 1 22.41 13.15 -7.23
C MET A 1 21.55 13.23 -8.48
N SER A 2 21.50 12.18 -9.24
CA SER A 2 20.74 12.17 -10.48
C SER A 2 19.28 11.83 -10.19
N LEU A 3 18.41 12.22 -11.10
CA LEU A 3 17.01 11.87 -11.02
C LEU A 3 16.82 10.35 -10.97
N GLU A 4 17.67 9.65 -11.70
CA GLU A 4 17.57 8.19 -11.75
C GLU A 4 17.86 7.55 -10.39
N GLU A 5 18.85 8.09 -9.67
CA GLU A 5 19.13 7.60 -8.32
C GLU A 5 17.97 7.86 -7.38
N TYR A 6 17.34 9.02 -7.52
CA TYR A 6 16.14 9.32 -6.74
C TYR A 6 15.07 8.29 -7.01
N THR A 7 14.84 7.99 -8.28
CA THR A 7 13.79 7.08 -8.68
C THR A 7 14.00 5.69 -8.09
N LYS A 8 15.22 5.20 -8.12
CA LYS A 8 15.49 3.83 -7.70
C LYS A 8 15.58 3.65 -6.20
N GLU A 9 16.08 4.65 -5.50
CA GLU A 9 16.42 4.49 -4.09
C GLU A 9 15.64 5.39 -3.15
N LYS A 10 15.11 6.50 -3.65
CA LYS A 10 14.53 7.52 -2.78
C LYS A 10 13.03 7.71 -2.97
N LEU A 11 12.51 7.41 -4.15
CA LEU A 11 11.09 7.68 -4.40
C LEU A 11 10.16 6.82 -3.57
N TRP A 12 10.54 5.55 -3.31
CA TRP A 12 9.66 4.71 -2.53
C TRP A 12 9.45 5.23 -1.10
N PRO A 13 10.52 5.58 -0.36
CA PRO A 13 10.30 6.17 0.96
C PRO A 13 9.54 7.49 0.91
N ILE A 14 9.78 8.31 -0.12
CA ILE A 14 9.05 9.57 -0.26
C ILE A 14 7.57 9.30 -0.52
N LEU A 15 7.26 8.31 -1.36
CA LEU A 15 5.88 7.95 -1.63
C LEU A 15 5.18 7.50 -0.35
N ILE A 16 5.85 6.66 0.44
CA ILE A 16 5.27 6.20 1.70
C ILE A 16 4.97 7.39 2.61
N GLU A 17 5.92 8.30 2.74
CA GLU A 17 5.72 9.47 3.58
C GLU A 17 4.53 10.30 3.11
N THR A 18 4.44 10.52 1.79
CA THR A 18 3.35 11.29 1.23
C THR A 18 2.00 10.62 1.47
N VAL A 19 1.93 9.32 1.26
CA VAL A 19 0.69 8.58 1.45
C VAL A 19 0.27 8.57 2.90
N HIS A 20 1.23 8.42 3.82
CA HIS A 20 0.90 8.42 5.25
C HIS A 20 0.32 9.76 5.71
N ALA A 21 0.59 10.84 4.97
CA ALA A 21 0.06 12.14 5.31
C ALA A 21 -1.37 12.36 4.80
N LEU A 22 -1.89 11.46 3.98
CA LEU A 22 -3.24 11.61 3.44
C LEU A 22 -4.27 11.34 4.53
N VAL A 23 -5.30 12.20 4.58
CA VAL A 23 -6.30 12.15 5.64
C VAL A 23 -7.00 10.79 5.70
N MET A 24 -7.32 10.21 4.55
CA MET A 24 -8.09 8.97 4.50
C MET A 24 -7.24 7.71 4.51
N TYR A 25 -5.92 7.86 4.58
CA TYR A 25 -5.04 6.68 4.46
C TYR A 25 -5.37 5.59 5.49
N THR A 26 -5.46 5.96 6.77
CA THR A 26 -5.70 4.98 7.82
C THR A 26 -7.04 4.28 7.64
N ASN A 27 -8.08 5.05 7.29
CA ASN A 27 -9.40 4.46 7.06
C ASN A 27 -9.40 3.56 5.85
N HIS A 28 -8.74 3.98 4.77
CA HIS A 28 -8.64 3.16 3.57
C HIS A 28 -7.90 1.87 3.84
N LYS A 29 -6.80 1.95 4.57
CA LYS A 29 -6.00 0.77 4.87
C LYS A 29 -6.79 -0.24 5.70
N ALA A 30 -7.53 0.24 6.71
CA ALA A 30 -8.36 -0.63 7.53
C ALA A 30 -9.45 -1.29 6.69
N TYR A 31 -10.09 -0.53 5.81
CA TYR A 31 -11.14 -1.07 4.96
C TYR A 31 -10.60 -2.15 4.03
N VAL A 32 -9.43 -1.92 3.45
CA VAL A 32 -8.81 -2.91 2.57
C VAL A 32 -8.51 -4.19 3.35
N ARG A 33 -7.94 -4.04 4.55
CA ARG A 33 -7.59 -5.19 5.37
C ARG A 33 -8.82 -6.02 5.73
N GLU A 34 -9.90 -5.36 6.12
CA GLU A 34 -11.03 -6.05 6.71
C GLU A 34 -12.08 -6.49 5.71
N ILE A 35 -12.20 -5.77 4.60
CA ILE A 35 -13.27 -6.02 3.64
C ILE A 35 -12.73 -6.47 2.29
N ILE A 36 -11.89 -5.65 1.67
CA ILE A 36 -11.53 -5.87 0.27
C ILE A 36 -10.69 -7.12 0.10
N LEU A 37 -9.69 -7.32 0.94
CA LEU A 37 -8.84 -8.50 0.82
C LEU A 37 -9.56 -9.79 1.18
N GLN A 38 -10.63 -9.70 1.95
CA GLN A 38 -11.46 -10.88 2.20
C GLN A 38 -12.23 -11.28 0.94
N GLU A 39 -12.66 -10.30 0.17
CA GLU A 39 -13.42 -10.55 -1.06
C GLU A 39 -12.52 -10.90 -2.22
N LYS A 40 -11.38 -10.22 -2.34
CA LYS A 40 -10.49 -10.39 -3.48
C LYS A 40 -9.04 -10.30 -3.01
N PRO A 41 -8.49 -11.42 -2.52
CA PRO A 41 -7.12 -11.40 -1.97
C PRO A 41 -6.05 -11.05 -3.00
N ASP A 42 -6.33 -11.24 -4.29
CA ASP A 42 -5.37 -10.98 -5.35
C ASP A 42 -5.60 -9.64 -6.06
N ILE A 43 -6.33 -8.72 -5.42
CA ILE A 43 -6.59 -7.43 -6.04
C ILE A 43 -5.27 -6.71 -6.35
N THR A 44 -5.21 -6.07 -7.51
CA THR A 44 -4.03 -5.32 -7.92
C THR A 44 -4.14 -3.87 -7.44
N PRO A 45 -3.00 -3.15 -7.37
CA PRO A 45 -3.07 -1.73 -7.01
C PRO A 45 -3.97 -0.92 -7.93
N ALA A 46 -3.93 -1.20 -9.24
CA ALA A 46 -4.77 -0.47 -10.17
C ALA A 46 -6.25 -0.70 -9.89
N GLU A 47 -6.63 -1.96 -9.64
CA GLU A 47 -8.02 -2.27 -9.31
C GLU A 47 -8.43 -1.61 -8.00
N LEU A 48 -7.54 -1.64 -7.02
CA LEU A 48 -7.84 -1.06 -5.73
C LEU A 48 -8.03 0.46 -5.82
N SER A 49 -7.18 1.13 -6.61
CA SER A 49 -7.31 2.58 -6.74
C SER A 49 -8.65 2.96 -7.33
N VAL A 50 -9.15 2.20 -8.29
CA VAL A 50 -10.46 2.44 -8.88
C VAL A 50 -11.56 2.18 -7.84
N ARG A 51 -11.45 1.09 -7.12
CA ARG A 51 -12.48 0.71 -6.16
C ARG A 51 -12.60 1.70 -5.02
N LEU A 52 -11.47 2.20 -4.52
CA LEU A 52 -11.44 3.18 -3.44
C LEU A 52 -11.61 4.60 -3.93
N LYS A 53 -11.53 4.81 -5.25
CA LYS A 53 -11.56 6.15 -5.84
C LYS A 53 -10.41 6.99 -5.28
N THR A 54 -9.25 6.40 -5.23
CA THR A 54 -8.06 7.06 -4.71
C THR A 54 -6.91 6.95 -5.70
N THR A 55 -5.74 7.47 -5.33
CA THR A 55 -4.59 7.45 -6.22
C THR A 55 -3.96 6.06 -6.29
N LEU A 56 -3.31 5.79 -7.41
CA LEU A 56 -2.55 4.55 -7.53
C LEU A 56 -1.47 4.45 -6.47
N GLY A 57 -0.84 5.59 -6.14
CA GLY A 57 0.20 5.60 -5.11
C GLY A 57 -0.30 5.14 -3.76
N GLU A 58 -1.47 5.65 -3.33
CA GLU A 58 -2.03 5.22 -2.05
C GLU A 58 -2.38 3.73 -2.08
N ALA A 59 -3.00 3.27 -3.17
CA ALA A 59 -3.36 1.86 -3.28
C ALA A 59 -2.12 0.98 -3.22
N LEU A 60 -1.06 1.38 -3.91
CA LEU A 60 0.18 0.61 -3.93
C LEU A 60 0.79 0.51 -2.54
N VAL A 61 0.85 1.63 -1.82
CA VAL A 61 1.42 1.63 -0.47
C VAL A 61 0.58 0.78 0.47
N ILE A 62 -0.74 0.91 0.40
CA ILE A 62 -1.62 0.13 1.26
C ILE A 62 -1.39 -1.37 1.05
N LEU A 63 -1.40 -1.83 -0.19
CA LEU A 63 -1.23 -3.25 -0.45
C LEU A 63 0.14 -3.74 -0.05
N HIS A 64 1.17 -2.95 -0.33
CA HIS A 64 2.52 -3.33 0.07
C HIS A 64 2.64 -3.49 1.58
N GLU A 65 2.10 -2.52 2.32
CA GLU A 65 2.20 -2.57 3.78
C GLU A 65 1.39 -3.71 4.38
N LEU A 66 0.22 -3.99 3.81
CA LEU A 66 -0.57 -5.09 4.34
C LEU A 66 0.08 -6.44 4.08
N VAL A 67 0.75 -6.59 2.93
CA VAL A 67 1.50 -7.80 2.66
C VAL A 67 2.64 -7.95 3.65
N GLU A 68 3.36 -6.87 3.93
CA GLU A 68 4.45 -6.92 4.89
C GLU A 68 3.96 -7.20 6.30
N GLU A 69 2.84 -6.62 6.69
CA GLU A 69 2.27 -6.90 8.01
C GLU A 69 1.91 -8.37 8.14
N LYS A 70 1.35 -8.95 7.10
CA LYS A 70 0.99 -10.36 7.12
C LYS A 70 2.23 -11.23 7.26
N ASN A 71 3.29 -10.89 6.53
CA ASN A 71 4.53 -11.66 6.61
C ASN A 71 5.15 -11.58 7.99
N LEU A 72 5.10 -10.40 8.62
CA LEU A 72 5.67 -10.25 9.95
C LEU A 72 4.89 -11.02 11.01
N LYS A 73 3.58 -11.12 10.83
CA LYS A 73 2.74 -11.83 11.78
C LYS A 73 2.71 -13.34 11.54
N SER A 74 3.18 -13.78 10.38
CA SER A 74 3.18 -15.19 10.05
C SER A 74 4.18 -15.90 10.92
N PRO A 75 3.77 -16.78 11.79
CA PRO A 75 4.69 -17.49 12.64
C PRO A 75 5.51 -18.44 11.82
N ASN A 76 5.72 -18.43 11.51
CA ASN A 76 6.46 -19.05 11.14
C ASN A 76 6.55 -19.12 10.55
N ALA A 77 6.10 -18.51 10.25
CA ALA A 77 6.48 -18.74 10.00
C ALA A 77 7.28 -19.40 10.42
N THR A 78 7.24 -19.67 10.79
CA THR A 78 7.75 -20.20 11.26
C THR A 78 7.99 -20.38 11.44
#